data_834a214c036dddae9a3e44632c59a324
#
_entry.id   834a214c036dddae9a3e44632c59a324
#
_cell.length_a   1.000
_cell.length_b   1.000
_cell.length_c   1.000
_cell.angle_alpha   90.00
_cell.angle_beta   90.00
_cell.angle_gamma   90.00
#
_symmetry.space_group_name_H-M   'P 1'
#
loop_
_entity.id
_entity.type
_entity.pdbx_description
1 polymer ?
#
loop_
_entity_poly.entity_id
_entity_poly.type
_entity_poly.pdbx_seq_one_letter_code
_entity_poly.pdbx_strand_id
1 'polypeptide(L)'
;VQMRNVDPFLEFFGIPQGYSRGGEYVPREFKAGGSGVIISQDGYIVTNHHVVDNATELKVKLYDGRTFQAKVVGTDPTTEVALIKIEGENLPTLAFGDSDALRLGEWVLAIGSPFDLQSTITAGIVSAKSRNLGAIPNQYRVESFIQTDAAVNPGNSGGALVNTRGELVGINTLIKSQTGTYMGYSFAIPSAIV
;
A
#
# COMPACT_ATOMS: atom_id res chain seq x y z
N VAL A 1 6.93 5.91 -35.37
CA VAL A 1 7.05 5.05 -34.17
C VAL A 1 6.19 5.70 -33.09
N GLN A 2 4.96 5.20 -32.89
CA GLN A 2 4.12 5.65 -31.79
C GLN A 2 4.63 4.97 -30.51
N MET A 3 5.17 5.76 -29.59
CA MET A 3 5.44 5.30 -28.23
C MET A 3 4.07 5.12 -27.50
N ARG A 4 3.72 3.88 -27.18
CA ARG A 4 2.61 3.58 -26.28
C ARG A 4 3.04 3.99 -24.86
N ASN A 5 2.33 4.93 -24.26
CA ASN A 5 2.37 5.15 -22.81
C ASN A 5 1.72 3.92 -22.17
N VAL A 6 2.55 2.96 -21.80
CA VAL A 6 2.16 1.84 -20.95
C VAL A 6 2.27 2.36 -19.53
N ASP A 7 1.17 2.35 -18.77
CA ASP A 7 1.25 2.64 -17.34
C ASP A 7 2.00 1.48 -16.67
N PRO A 8 3.21 1.71 -16.17
CA PRO A 8 4.04 0.63 -15.60
C PRO A 8 3.40 -0.03 -14.38
N PHE A 9 2.48 0.66 -13.73
CA PHE A 9 1.71 0.16 -12.60
C PHE A 9 0.70 -0.90 -13.05
N LEU A 10 -0.04 -0.65 -14.12
CA LEU A 10 -1.01 -1.60 -14.69
C LEU A 10 -0.31 -2.84 -15.23
N GLU A 11 0.87 -2.68 -15.85
CA GLU A 11 1.69 -3.79 -16.33
C GLU A 11 2.19 -4.66 -15.17
N PHE A 12 2.57 -4.04 -14.05
CA PHE A 12 3.02 -4.73 -12.85
C PHE A 12 1.94 -5.63 -12.23
N PHE A 13 0.69 -5.19 -12.23
CA PHE A 13 -0.45 -5.97 -11.74
C PHE A 13 -0.99 -6.98 -12.77
N GLY A 14 -0.31 -7.16 -13.91
CA GLY A 14 -0.76 -8.07 -14.95
C GLY A 14 -2.08 -7.65 -15.60
N ILE A 15 -2.45 -6.36 -15.50
CA ILE A 15 -3.67 -5.82 -16.09
C ILE A 15 -3.44 -5.62 -17.59
N PRO A 16 -4.06 -6.41 -18.50
CA PRO A 16 -3.86 -6.23 -19.91
C PRO A 16 -4.43 -4.88 -20.36
N GLN A 17 -3.58 -4.00 -20.86
CA GLN A 17 -4.05 -2.80 -21.55
C GLN A 17 -4.82 -3.23 -22.80
N GLY A 18 -6.11 -2.86 -22.85
CA GLY A 18 -7.05 -3.30 -23.84
C GLY A 18 -6.52 -3.27 -25.29
N TYR A 19 -6.59 -4.40 -25.95
CA TYR A 19 -6.48 -4.48 -27.40
C TYR A 19 -7.81 -4.01 -28.01
N SER A 20 -7.79 -2.89 -28.72
CA SER A 20 -8.90 -2.51 -29.58
C SER A 20 -8.81 -3.31 -30.87
N ARG A 21 -9.67 -4.29 -31.02
CA ARG A 21 -9.98 -4.91 -32.32
C ARG A 21 -11.44 -4.63 -32.63
N GLY A 22 -11.69 -3.62 -33.49
CA GLY A 22 -13.03 -3.35 -34.03
C GLY A 22 -13.96 -2.62 -33.08
N GLY A 23 -13.82 -1.31 -32.93
CA GLY A 23 -14.93 -0.33 -32.86
C GLY A 23 -15.85 -0.28 -31.65
N GLU A 24 -15.76 -1.16 -30.65
CA GLU A 24 -16.63 -1.11 -29.48
C GLU A 24 -15.80 -1.17 -28.21
N TYR A 25 -15.84 -0.06 -27.43
CA TYR A 25 -15.19 0.03 -26.12
C TYR A 25 -16.06 -0.69 -25.10
N VAL A 26 -15.71 -1.92 -24.75
CA VAL A 26 -16.34 -2.64 -23.64
C VAL A 26 -15.57 -2.30 -22.38
N PRO A 27 -16.14 -1.58 -21.40
CA PRO A 27 -15.52 -1.35 -20.12
C PRO A 27 -15.35 -2.70 -19.42
N ARG A 28 -14.12 -3.15 -19.22
CA ARG A 28 -13.84 -4.28 -18.34
C ARG A 28 -13.68 -3.74 -16.92
N GLU A 29 -14.46 -4.29 -16.00
CA GLU A 29 -14.21 -4.10 -14.57
C GLU A 29 -12.86 -4.73 -14.22
N PHE A 30 -11.93 -3.92 -13.78
CA PHE A 30 -10.66 -4.38 -13.25
C PHE A 30 -10.76 -4.43 -11.73
N LYS A 31 -10.38 -5.57 -11.14
CA LYS A 31 -10.22 -5.70 -9.70
C LYS A 31 -8.75 -5.52 -9.37
N ALA A 32 -8.39 -4.41 -8.79
CA ALA A 32 -7.12 -4.20 -8.13
C ALA A 32 -7.27 -4.50 -6.64
N GLY A 33 -6.19 -4.92 -5.99
CA GLY A 33 -6.21 -5.23 -4.57
C GLY A 33 -4.99 -4.68 -3.85
N GLY A 34 -5.17 -4.36 -2.60
CA GLY A 34 -4.14 -3.90 -1.69
C GLY A 34 -4.53 -4.22 -0.25
N SER A 35 -3.74 -3.73 0.67
CA SER A 35 -3.97 -3.86 2.11
C SER A 35 -4.32 -2.52 2.72
N GLY A 36 -4.79 -2.54 3.97
CA GLY A 36 -5.03 -1.34 4.76
C GLY A 36 -4.87 -1.62 6.24
N VAL A 37 -4.70 -0.57 7.03
CA VAL A 37 -4.52 -0.63 8.48
C VAL A 37 -5.66 0.11 9.16
N ILE A 38 -6.44 -0.57 9.99
CA ILE A 38 -7.49 0.04 10.80
C ILE A 38 -6.82 0.86 11.91
N ILE A 39 -7.07 2.17 11.93
CA ILE A 39 -6.49 3.10 12.90
C ILE A 39 -7.49 3.62 13.93
N SER A 40 -8.79 3.38 13.73
CA SER A 40 -9.83 3.76 14.68
C SER A 40 -10.92 2.70 14.78
N GLN A 41 -11.54 2.59 15.96
CA GLN A 41 -12.57 1.59 16.24
C GLN A 41 -13.86 1.80 15.46
N ASP A 42 -14.09 3.00 14.96
CA ASP A 42 -15.24 3.39 14.14
C ASP A 42 -15.00 3.20 12.63
N GLY A 43 -13.80 2.71 12.22
CA GLY A 43 -13.56 2.23 10.87
C GLY A 43 -12.76 3.15 9.94
N TYR A 44 -11.93 4.05 10.47
CA TYR A 44 -10.91 4.70 9.64
C TYR A 44 -9.76 3.74 9.34
N ILE A 45 -9.35 3.70 8.08
CA ILE A 45 -8.32 2.81 7.57
C ILE A 45 -7.35 3.62 6.74
N VAL A 46 -6.05 3.47 7.02
CA VAL A 46 -4.98 4.02 6.19
C VAL A 46 -4.54 2.98 5.17
N THR A 47 -4.27 3.43 3.97
CA THR A 47 -3.71 2.65 2.86
C THR A 47 -2.85 3.53 1.95
N ASN A 48 -2.36 3.01 0.84
CA ASN A 48 -1.66 3.82 -0.15
C ASN A 48 -2.64 4.54 -1.09
N HIS A 49 -2.21 5.72 -1.59
CA HIS A 49 -2.97 6.46 -2.60
C HIS A 49 -3.25 5.61 -3.84
N HIS A 50 -2.23 4.95 -4.39
CA HIS A 50 -2.38 4.13 -5.59
C HIS A 50 -3.36 2.95 -5.43
N VAL A 51 -3.63 2.48 -4.20
CA VAL A 51 -4.59 1.39 -3.95
C VAL A 51 -6.03 1.85 -4.19
N VAL A 52 -6.31 3.13 -3.97
CA VAL A 52 -7.66 3.70 -4.08
C VAL A 52 -7.83 4.64 -5.28
N ASP A 53 -6.74 4.95 -5.98
CA ASP A 53 -6.77 5.86 -7.12
C ASP A 53 -7.64 5.27 -8.25
N ASN A 54 -8.52 6.13 -8.80
CA ASN A 54 -9.48 5.76 -9.85
C ASN A 54 -10.43 4.59 -9.50
N ALA A 55 -10.54 4.20 -8.21
CA ALA A 55 -11.48 3.18 -7.79
C ALA A 55 -12.92 3.69 -7.88
N THR A 56 -13.76 3.00 -8.65
CA THR A 56 -15.20 3.29 -8.74
C THR A 56 -15.99 2.66 -7.60
N GLU A 57 -15.48 1.58 -7.02
CA GLU A 57 -16.04 0.87 -5.88
C GLU A 57 -14.90 0.36 -4.99
N LEU A 58 -15.00 0.58 -3.68
CA LEU A 58 -14.05 0.08 -2.70
C LEU A 58 -14.75 -0.89 -1.74
N LYS A 59 -14.19 -2.08 -1.62
CA LYS A 59 -14.62 -3.09 -0.64
C LYS A 59 -13.46 -3.44 0.28
N VAL A 60 -13.73 -3.44 1.57
CA VAL A 60 -12.79 -3.87 2.61
C VAL A 60 -13.26 -5.18 3.19
N LYS A 61 -12.40 -6.20 3.12
CA LYS A 61 -12.62 -7.48 3.77
C LYS A 61 -11.71 -7.58 4.99
N LEU A 62 -12.28 -7.80 6.15
CA LEU A 62 -11.56 -7.95 7.40
C LEU A 62 -11.04 -9.39 7.57
N TYR A 63 -10.07 -9.55 8.47
CA TYR A 63 -9.50 -10.86 8.80
C TYR A 63 -10.56 -11.89 9.26
N ASP A 64 -11.61 -11.44 9.96
CA ASP A 64 -12.73 -12.28 10.42
C ASP A 64 -13.74 -12.61 9.31
N GLY A 65 -13.49 -12.18 8.07
CA GLY A 65 -14.33 -12.44 6.90
C GLY A 65 -15.44 -11.42 6.67
N ARG A 66 -15.70 -10.48 7.58
CA ARG A 66 -16.66 -9.39 7.35
C ARG A 66 -16.23 -8.54 6.18
N THR A 67 -17.19 -8.12 5.36
CA THR A 67 -16.95 -7.26 4.21
C THR A 67 -17.77 -5.98 4.34
N PHE A 68 -17.15 -4.86 4.05
CA PHE A 68 -17.75 -3.53 4.12
C PHE A 68 -17.53 -2.78 2.82
N GLN A 69 -18.51 -1.95 2.46
CA GLN A 69 -18.28 -0.88 1.48
C GLN A 69 -17.44 0.21 2.15
N ALA A 70 -16.45 0.72 1.42
CA ALA A 70 -15.61 1.81 1.93
C ALA A 70 -15.80 3.07 1.09
N LYS A 71 -15.56 4.21 1.73
CA LYS A 71 -15.54 5.54 1.10
C LYS A 71 -14.16 6.14 1.25
N VAL A 72 -13.65 6.78 0.22
CA VAL A 72 -12.44 7.60 0.31
C VAL A 72 -12.77 8.86 1.10
N VAL A 73 -12.03 9.09 2.20
CA VAL A 73 -12.12 10.30 3.02
C VAL A 73 -11.19 11.37 2.49
N GLY A 74 -9.98 10.96 2.13
CA GLY A 74 -8.97 11.84 1.56
C GLY A 74 -7.78 11.06 1.02
N THR A 75 -7.06 11.68 0.12
CA THR A 75 -5.82 11.14 -0.45
C THR A 75 -4.77 12.22 -0.57
N ASP A 76 -3.52 11.83 -0.40
CA ASP A 76 -2.38 12.68 -0.69
C ASP A 76 -1.41 11.96 -1.64
N PRO A 77 -1.45 12.29 -2.93
CA PRO A 77 -0.54 11.71 -3.92
C PRO A 77 0.92 12.18 -3.74
N THR A 78 1.20 13.18 -2.90
CA THR A 78 2.57 13.65 -2.65
C THR A 78 3.30 12.80 -1.62
N THR A 79 2.57 12.19 -0.70
CA THR A 79 3.08 11.26 0.33
C THR A 79 2.69 9.82 0.06
N GLU A 80 1.87 9.56 -0.95
CA GLU A 80 1.35 8.22 -1.30
C GLU A 80 0.43 7.62 -0.21
N VAL A 81 -0.26 8.47 0.57
CA VAL A 81 -1.17 8.07 1.65
C VAL A 81 -2.63 8.28 1.23
N ALA A 82 -3.49 7.39 1.65
CA ALA A 82 -4.95 7.53 1.55
C ALA A 82 -5.63 7.14 2.85
N LEU A 83 -6.72 7.82 3.16
CA LEU A 83 -7.63 7.52 4.26
C LEU A 83 -8.97 7.10 3.70
N ILE A 84 -9.44 5.92 4.11
CA ILE A 84 -10.77 5.41 3.76
C ILE A 84 -11.58 5.12 5.01
N LYS A 85 -12.90 5.04 4.87
CA LYS A 85 -13.84 4.81 5.98
C LYS A 85 -14.78 3.66 5.65
N ILE A 86 -14.95 2.77 6.60
CA ILE A 86 -16.01 1.74 6.62
C ILE A 86 -16.97 2.02 7.79
N GLU A 87 -18.22 1.60 7.64
CA GLU A 87 -19.22 1.68 8.70
C GLU A 87 -19.10 0.43 9.57
N GLY A 88 -18.27 0.50 10.60
CA GLY A 88 -18.02 -0.58 11.55
C GLY A 88 -17.87 -0.04 12.97
N GLU A 89 -18.13 -0.89 13.96
CA GLU A 89 -18.02 -0.56 15.37
C GLU A 89 -17.11 -1.56 16.08
N ASN A 90 -16.41 -1.09 17.12
CA ASN A 90 -15.52 -1.90 17.95
C ASN A 90 -14.48 -2.69 17.12
N LEU A 91 -13.97 -2.07 16.07
CA LEU A 91 -12.95 -2.68 15.22
C LEU A 91 -11.60 -2.73 15.95
N PRO A 92 -10.83 -3.81 15.76
CA PRO A 92 -9.47 -3.88 16.29
C PRO A 92 -8.58 -2.86 15.58
N THR A 93 -7.84 -2.08 16.34
CA THR A 93 -6.96 -1.02 15.83
C THR A 93 -5.51 -1.33 16.12
N LEU A 94 -4.62 -0.79 15.30
CA LEU A 94 -3.19 -0.81 15.52
C LEU A 94 -2.75 0.53 16.12
N ALA A 95 -1.98 0.47 17.22
CA ALA A 95 -1.43 1.67 17.82
C ALA A 95 -0.28 2.23 17.00
N PHE A 96 -0.19 3.55 16.87
CA PHE A 96 0.93 4.21 16.22
C PHE A 96 2.19 4.12 17.09
N GLY A 97 3.31 3.75 16.47
CA GLY A 97 4.65 3.83 17.02
C GLY A 97 5.40 5.03 16.43
N ASP A 98 6.52 5.37 17.04
CA ASP A 98 7.39 6.44 16.58
C ASP A 98 8.39 5.93 15.54
N SER A 99 8.16 6.26 14.27
CA SER A 99 9.06 5.90 13.17
C SER A 99 10.40 6.65 13.23
N ASP A 100 10.46 7.81 13.86
CA ASP A 100 11.68 8.57 13.98
C ASP A 100 12.64 7.95 15.01
N ALA A 101 12.10 7.25 16.00
CA ALA A 101 12.86 6.52 16.99
C ALA A 101 13.43 5.18 16.49
N LEU A 102 13.01 4.69 15.32
CA LEU A 102 13.54 3.44 14.74
C LEU A 102 15.06 3.54 14.50
N ARG A 103 15.77 2.46 14.80
CA ARG A 103 17.22 2.35 14.59
C ARG A 103 17.51 1.39 13.44
N LEU A 104 18.60 1.63 12.73
CA LEU A 104 19.11 0.68 11.73
C LEU A 104 19.42 -0.67 12.40
N GLY A 105 19.03 -1.76 11.73
CA GLY A 105 19.13 -3.11 12.24
C GLY A 105 18.01 -3.53 13.19
N GLU A 106 17.07 -2.66 13.52
CA GLU A 106 15.92 -2.99 14.36
C GLU A 106 14.94 -3.88 13.60
N TRP A 107 14.43 -4.93 14.26
CA TRP A 107 13.48 -5.86 13.68
C TRP A 107 12.12 -5.21 13.40
N VAL A 108 11.59 -5.50 12.22
CA VAL A 108 10.26 -5.08 11.79
C VAL A 108 9.54 -6.24 11.10
N LEU A 109 8.20 -6.18 11.13
CA LEU A 109 7.34 -7.10 10.40
C LEU A 109 6.52 -6.31 9.38
N ALA A 110 6.54 -6.77 8.13
CA ALA A 110 5.64 -6.27 7.09
C ALA A 110 4.42 -7.19 7.02
N ILE A 111 3.23 -6.60 7.17
CA ILE A 111 1.96 -7.31 7.23
C ILE A 111 1.08 -6.80 6.09
N GLY A 112 0.43 -7.73 5.39
CA GLY A 112 -0.53 -7.43 4.34
C GLY A 112 -1.52 -8.56 4.15
N SER A 113 -2.55 -8.33 3.32
CA SER A 113 -3.57 -9.32 2.99
C SER A 113 -3.72 -9.43 1.46
N PRO A 114 -2.72 -10.00 0.76
CA PRO A 114 -2.72 -10.08 -0.68
C PRO A 114 -3.78 -11.07 -1.22
N PHE A 115 -4.47 -10.70 -2.29
CA PHE A 115 -5.26 -11.60 -3.17
C PHE A 115 -6.32 -12.46 -2.48
N ASP A 116 -7.10 -11.92 -1.54
CA ASP A 116 -8.09 -12.70 -0.76
C ASP A 116 -7.48 -13.87 0.05
N LEU A 117 -6.17 -13.98 0.10
CA LEU A 117 -5.47 -14.90 0.98
C LEU A 117 -5.52 -14.40 2.42
N GLN A 118 -5.27 -15.31 3.36
CA GLN A 118 -5.09 -14.93 4.76
C GLN A 118 -3.88 -13.99 4.88
N SER A 119 -3.89 -13.13 5.91
CA SER A 119 -2.81 -12.18 6.18
C SER A 119 -1.42 -12.81 6.04
N THR A 120 -0.58 -12.15 5.26
CA THR A 120 0.81 -12.56 5.06
C THR A 120 1.69 -11.68 5.94
N ILE A 121 2.63 -12.30 6.64
CA ILE A 121 3.60 -11.62 7.51
C ILE A 121 4.99 -12.00 7.04
N THR A 122 5.83 -10.99 6.82
CA THR A 122 7.25 -11.17 6.55
C THR A 122 8.08 -10.41 7.57
N ALA A 123 9.26 -10.90 7.91
CA ALA A 123 10.15 -10.30 8.89
C ALA A 123 11.44 -9.80 8.21
N GLY A 124 11.98 -8.72 8.72
CA GLY A 124 13.24 -8.15 8.32
C GLY A 124 13.72 -7.09 9.31
N ILE A 125 14.68 -6.30 8.90
CA ILE A 125 15.22 -5.20 9.70
C ILE A 125 15.03 -3.86 9.02
N VAL A 126 15.18 -2.78 9.77
CA VAL A 126 15.33 -1.43 9.21
C VAL A 126 16.70 -1.34 8.55
N SER A 127 16.74 -1.35 7.22
CA SER A 127 17.97 -1.31 6.43
C SER A 127 18.46 0.13 6.21
N ALA A 128 17.55 1.08 6.06
CA ALA A 128 17.84 2.51 5.93
C ALA A 128 16.61 3.36 6.32
N LYS A 129 16.84 4.64 6.55
CA LYS A 129 15.79 5.64 6.82
C LYS A 129 15.95 6.82 5.87
N SER A 130 14.88 7.60 5.73
CA SER A 130 14.86 8.84 4.92
C SER A 130 15.32 8.64 3.48
N ARG A 131 14.93 7.51 2.87
CA ARG A 131 15.24 7.25 1.46
C ARG A 131 14.36 8.10 0.55
N ASN A 132 15.02 8.82 -0.36
CA ASN A 132 14.39 9.51 -1.48
C ASN A 132 14.74 8.75 -2.77
N LEU A 133 13.74 8.21 -3.44
CA LEU A 133 13.90 7.32 -4.59
C LEU A 133 13.44 7.97 -5.90
N GLY A 134 12.79 9.15 -5.83
CA GLY A 134 12.13 9.75 -6.98
C GLY A 134 11.00 8.86 -7.53
N ALA A 135 10.39 8.06 -6.66
CA ALA A 135 9.40 7.05 -7.04
C ALA A 135 8.01 7.66 -7.24
N ILE A 136 7.66 8.68 -6.45
CA ILE A 136 6.38 9.38 -6.55
C ILE A 136 6.44 10.35 -7.74
N PRO A 137 5.56 10.22 -8.75
CA PRO A 137 5.61 11.03 -9.96
C PRO A 137 4.99 12.43 -9.75
N ASN A 138 5.44 13.13 -8.71
CA ASN A 138 4.98 14.47 -8.36
C ASN A 138 6.18 15.36 -8.05
N GLN A 139 6.20 16.60 -8.60
CA GLN A 139 7.29 17.55 -8.34
C GLN A 139 7.35 18.04 -6.88
N TYR A 140 6.23 17.93 -6.14
CA TYR A 140 6.10 18.32 -4.73
C TYR A 140 6.15 17.11 -3.79
N ARG A 141 6.65 15.96 -4.29
CA ARG A 141 6.70 14.72 -3.51
C ARG A 141 7.45 14.87 -2.20
N VAL A 142 6.92 14.21 -1.17
CA VAL A 142 7.56 14.07 0.13
C VAL A 142 7.98 12.61 0.28
N GLU A 143 9.23 12.33 -0.01
CA GLU A 143 9.80 10.99 0.12
C GLU A 143 10.75 10.94 1.30
N SER A 144 10.45 10.12 2.29
CA SER A 144 11.31 9.83 3.45
C SER A 144 11.15 8.37 3.86
N PHE A 145 11.22 7.46 2.88
CA PHE A 145 10.90 6.06 3.09
C PHE A 145 11.82 5.36 4.11
N ILE A 146 11.21 4.47 4.89
CA ILE A 146 11.91 3.42 5.63
C ILE A 146 12.22 2.31 4.62
N GLN A 147 13.48 1.92 4.52
CA GLN A 147 13.90 0.74 3.76
C GLN A 147 14.02 -0.45 4.70
N THR A 148 13.49 -1.61 4.28
CA THR A 148 13.60 -2.89 5.01
C THR A 148 13.91 -4.02 4.02
N ASP A 149 14.46 -5.12 4.50
CA ASP A 149 14.62 -6.37 3.77
C ASP A 149 13.46 -7.37 4.05
N ALA A 150 12.49 -6.99 4.88
CA ALA A 150 11.21 -7.69 4.94
C ALA A 150 10.54 -7.69 3.57
N ALA A 151 10.18 -8.88 3.05
CA ALA A 151 9.65 -8.99 1.70
C ALA A 151 8.26 -8.34 1.58
N VAL A 152 8.14 -7.35 0.72
CA VAL A 152 6.86 -6.75 0.32
C VAL A 152 6.61 -7.09 -1.14
N ASN A 153 5.51 -7.75 -1.41
CA ASN A 153 5.06 -8.16 -2.74
C ASN A 153 3.72 -7.49 -3.08
N PRO A 154 3.26 -7.57 -4.35
CA PRO A 154 1.94 -7.10 -4.74
C PRO A 154 0.85 -7.60 -3.78
N GLY A 155 -0.02 -6.68 -3.34
CA GLY A 155 -1.06 -6.95 -2.35
C GLY A 155 -0.69 -6.55 -0.92
N ASN A 156 0.60 -6.46 -0.54
CA ASN A 156 1.03 -5.94 0.75
C ASN A 156 1.05 -4.40 0.80
N SER A 157 0.98 -3.72 -0.34
CA SER A 157 0.87 -2.25 -0.42
C SER A 157 -0.32 -1.76 0.39
N GLY A 158 -0.12 -0.74 1.21
CA GLY A 158 -1.10 -0.20 2.15
C GLY A 158 -1.18 -0.94 3.48
N GLY A 159 -0.51 -2.09 3.62
CA GLY A 159 -0.42 -2.86 4.86
C GLY A 159 0.56 -2.26 5.87
N ALA A 160 0.59 -2.84 7.07
CA ALA A 160 1.39 -2.33 8.18
C ALA A 160 2.86 -2.75 8.10
N LEU A 161 3.76 -1.83 8.42
CA LEU A 161 5.08 -2.14 8.95
C LEU A 161 5.02 -1.91 10.46
N VAL A 162 5.32 -2.94 11.25
CA VAL A 162 5.25 -2.87 12.72
C VAL A 162 6.62 -3.18 13.34
N ASN A 163 6.86 -2.58 14.50
CA ASN A 163 8.04 -2.88 15.32
C ASN A 163 7.79 -4.13 16.19
N THR A 164 8.78 -4.51 16.99
CA THR A 164 8.71 -5.67 17.90
C THR A 164 7.71 -5.53 19.04
N ARG A 165 7.18 -4.33 19.29
CA ARG A 165 6.09 -4.08 20.23
C ARG A 165 4.69 -4.19 19.61
N GLY A 166 4.63 -4.45 18.29
CA GLY A 166 3.38 -4.49 17.54
C GLY A 166 2.79 -3.11 17.24
N GLU A 167 3.59 -2.05 17.28
CA GLU A 167 3.17 -0.69 16.96
C GLU A 167 3.41 -0.38 15.47
N LEU A 168 2.48 0.34 14.86
CA LEU A 168 2.57 0.80 13.48
C LEU A 168 3.68 1.83 13.32
N VAL A 169 4.75 1.49 12.62
CA VAL A 169 5.87 2.39 12.34
C VAL A 169 5.94 2.82 10.87
N GLY A 170 5.13 2.21 10.02
CA GLY A 170 5.01 2.63 8.62
C GLY A 170 3.91 1.91 7.87
N ILE A 171 3.62 2.42 6.67
CA ILE A 171 2.71 1.80 5.70
C ILE A 171 3.55 1.25 4.56
N ASN A 172 3.47 -0.08 4.36
CA ASN A 172 4.19 -0.75 3.27
C ASN A 172 3.77 -0.14 1.93
N THR A 173 4.72 0.18 1.09
CA THR A 173 4.45 0.66 -0.25
C THR A 173 5.31 -0.07 -1.26
N LEU A 174 4.68 -0.50 -2.34
CA LEU A 174 5.40 -1.09 -3.44
C LEU A 174 5.91 0.02 -4.34
N ILE A 175 7.19 0.31 -4.24
CA ILE A 175 7.84 1.27 -5.11
C ILE A 175 8.33 0.53 -6.36
N LYS A 176 8.15 1.17 -7.50
CA LYS A 176 8.52 0.68 -8.82
C LYS A 176 9.92 0.04 -8.81
N SER A 177 9.99 -1.31 -8.74
CA SER A 177 11.19 -2.03 -9.10
C SER A 177 11.22 -2.23 -10.61
N GLN A 178 12.39 -2.23 -11.22
CA GLN A 178 12.53 -2.47 -12.67
C GLN A 178 12.03 -3.85 -13.09
N THR A 179 11.87 -4.78 -12.15
CA THR A 179 11.48 -6.17 -12.39
C THR A 179 10.08 -6.51 -11.85
N GLY A 180 9.45 -5.60 -11.10
CA GLY A 180 8.12 -5.84 -10.51
C GLY A 180 8.09 -6.86 -9.36
N THR A 181 9.23 -7.35 -8.90
CA THR A 181 9.33 -8.34 -7.83
C THR A 181 10.28 -7.87 -6.73
N TYR A 182 10.17 -8.48 -5.54
CA TYR A 182 11.09 -8.27 -4.43
C TYR A 182 12.53 -8.59 -4.83
N MET A 183 13.43 -7.63 -4.64
CA MET A 183 14.85 -7.72 -5.00
C MET A 183 15.78 -7.59 -3.78
N GLY A 184 15.33 -7.99 -2.59
CA GLY A 184 16.12 -7.90 -1.36
C GLY A 184 15.92 -6.59 -0.58
N TYR A 185 15.02 -5.70 -1.01
CA TYR A 185 14.63 -4.49 -0.28
C TYR A 185 13.20 -4.08 -0.59
N SER A 186 12.57 -3.48 0.40
CA SER A 186 11.21 -2.98 0.38
C SER A 186 11.16 -1.61 1.05
N PHE A 187 10.06 -0.91 0.89
CA PHE A 187 9.90 0.44 1.41
C PHE A 187 8.58 0.61 2.16
N ALA A 188 8.58 1.50 3.13
CA ALA A 188 7.39 1.91 3.85
C ALA A 188 7.37 3.42 4.07
N ILE A 189 6.18 4.01 4.03
CA ILE A 189 5.93 5.40 4.40
C ILE A 189 5.99 5.46 5.93
N PRO A 190 6.84 6.29 6.55
CA PRO A 190 6.93 6.39 8.01
C PRO A 190 5.61 6.78 8.67
N SER A 191 5.35 6.27 9.86
CA SER A 191 4.16 6.66 10.65
C SER A 191 4.11 8.15 10.98
N ALA A 192 5.27 8.83 11.05
CA ALA A 192 5.36 10.28 11.24
C ALA A 192 4.79 11.11 10.06
N ILE A 193 4.60 10.49 8.88
CA ILE A 193 3.98 11.13 7.70
C ILE A 193 2.49 10.81 7.61
N VAL A 194 2.06 9.71 8.19
CA VAL A 194 0.68 9.21 8.18
C VAL A 194 -0.18 9.97 9.18
#